data_1dd0da2be41b78b05266e9cbd08bd293
#
_entry.id   1dd0da2be41b78b05266e9cbd08bd293
#
_cell.length_a   1.000
_cell.length_b   1.000
_cell.length_c   1.000
_cell.angle_alpha   90.00
_cell.angle_beta   90.00
_cell.angle_gamma   90.00
#
_symmetry.space_group_name_H-M   'P 1'
#
loop_
_entity.id
_entity.type
_entity.pdbx_description
1 polymer ?
#
loop_
_entity_poly.entity_id
_entity_poly.type
_entity_poly.pdbx_seq_one_letter_code
_entity_poly.pdbx_strand_id
1 'polypeptide(L)'
;MCIRDRLWCLEGLHRLVQNDFRFTVSERAAANVDTIKRSSNNVIDFMESEGYFRFKADCSISSKEFYDIYKQWCEDNACHSVSAIRFSAELRQNDRRYNLEATNNIYLPGGRRVRGFVGIEPLVHPCP
;
A
#
# COMPACT_ATOMS: atom_id res chain seq x y z
N MET A 1 32.28 31.76 6.85
CA MET A 1 30.93 31.69 7.41
C MET A 1 30.55 33.05 7.98
N CYS A 2 29.50 33.65 7.53
CA CYS A 2 29.04 34.96 7.98
C CYS A 2 28.42 34.86 9.37
N ILE A 3 28.59 35.89 10.21
CA ILE A 3 27.98 35.93 11.56
C ILE A 3 26.46 35.80 11.50
N ARG A 4 25.84 36.31 10.44
CA ARG A 4 24.40 36.23 10.19
C ARG A 4 23.92 34.77 9.99
N ASP A 5 24.71 33.92 9.33
CA ASP A 5 24.41 32.52 9.12
C ASP A 5 24.48 31.72 10.43
N ARG A 6 25.42 32.05 11.30
CA ARG A 6 25.54 31.42 12.63
C ARG A 6 24.34 31.75 13.51
N LEU A 7 23.88 33.02 13.52
CA LEU A 7 22.72 33.43 14.28
C LEU A 7 21.43 32.73 13.77
N TRP A 8 21.29 32.60 12.47
CA TRP A 8 20.16 31.92 11.87
C TRP A 8 20.11 30.40 12.22
N CYS A 9 21.27 29.73 12.20
CA CYS A 9 21.40 28.33 12.62
C CYS A 9 21.06 28.14 14.11
N LEU A 10 21.51 29.07 14.98
CA LEU A 10 21.20 29.03 16.42
C LEU A 10 19.73 29.27 16.70
N GLU A 11 19.09 30.15 15.98
CA GLU A 11 17.65 30.40 16.08
C GLU A 11 16.83 29.18 15.64
N GLY A 12 17.23 28.51 14.56
CA GLY A 12 16.63 27.27 14.11
C GLY A 12 16.80 26.13 15.13
N LEU A 13 17.98 26.02 15.74
CA LEU A 13 18.24 25.04 16.79
C LEU A 13 17.39 25.33 18.05
N HIS A 14 17.26 26.60 18.42
CA HIS A 14 16.44 27.00 19.57
C HIS A 14 14.97 26.61 19.40
N ARG A 15 14.40 26.83 18.21
CA ARG A 15 13.04 26.38 17.87
C ARG A 15 12.90 24.85 17.93
N LEU A 16 13.90 24.13 17.45
CA LEU A 16 13.91 22.66 17.48
C LEU A 16 13.90 22.11 18.90
N VAL A 17 14.70 22.73 19.79
CA VAL A 17 14.73 22.36 21.22
C VAL A 17 13.39 22.67 21.90
N GLN A 18 12.77 23.81 21.59
CA GLN A 18 11.46 24.17 22.16
C GLN A 18 10.35 23.22 21.71
N ASN A 19 10.46 22.60 20.52
CA ASN A 19 9.53 21.63 19.98
C ASN A 19 9.89 20.17 20.32
N ASP A 20 10.64 19.93 21.37
CA ASP A 20 11.09 18.58 21.78
C ASP A 20 11.74 17.78 20.62
N PHE A 21 12.57 18.45 19.85
CA PHE A 21 13.24 17.90 18.66
C PHE A 21 12.29 17.39 17.57
N ARG A 22 11.06 17.88 17.51
CA ARG A 22 10.12 17.57 16.44
C ARG A 22 10.17 18.65 15.36
N PHE A 23 10.37 18.20 14.13
CA PHE A 23 10.31 19.10 12.98
C PHE A 23 8.86 19.51 12.71
N THR A 24 8.65 20.80 12.47
CA THR A 24 7.35 21.29 12.03
C THR A 24 7.14 20.89 10.56
N VAL A 25 6.21 19.99 10.31
CA VAL A 25 5.83 19.59 8.97
C VAL A 25 4.58 20.36 8.57
N SER A 26 4.65 21.12 7.48
CA SER A 26 3.47 21.80 6.94
C SER A 26 2.47 20.80 6.36
N GLU A 27 1.18 21.12 6.40
CA GLU A 27 0.13 20.27 5.79
C GLU A 27 0.41 20.00 4.32
N ARG A 28 0.95 20.98 3.59
CA ARG A 28 1.36 20.84 2.19
C ARG A 28 2.51 19.84 2.01
N ALA A 29 3.48 19.84 2.91
CA ALA A 29 4.57 18.86 2.87
C ALA A 29 4.08 17.44 3.20
N ALA A 30 3.18 17.29 4.17
CA ALA A 30 2.56 16.01 4.49
C ALA A 30 1.73 15.47 3.30
N ALA A 31 0.93 16.31 2.65
CA ALA A 31 0.17 15.95 1.46
C ALA A 31 1.07 15.54 0.29
N ASN A 32 2.19 16.24 0.07
CA ASN A 32 3.16 15.87 -0.96
C ASN A 32 3.83 14.51 -0.68
N VAL A 33 4.17 14.23 0.58
CA VAL A 33 4.74 12.92 0.97
C VAL A 33 3.73 11.81 0.71
N ASP A 34 2.45 12.01 1.03
CA ASP A 34 1.40 11.02 0.75
C ASP A 34 1.20 10.81 -0.75
N THR A 35 1.23 11.88 -1.54
CA THR A 35 1.16 11.79 -3.00
C THR A 35 2.34 11.01 -3.58
N ILE A 36 3.57 11.26 -3.11
CA ILE A 36 4.76 10.54 -3.54
C ILE A 36 4.70 9.06 -3.13
N LYS A 37 4.24 8.78 -1.91
CA LYS A 37 4.07 7.39 -1.45
C LYS A 37 3.06 6.63 -2.30
N ARG A 38 1.95 7.25 -2.68
CA ARG A 38 0.95 6.67 -3.58
C ARG A 38 1.53 6.43 -4.97
N SER A 39 2.16 7.44 -5.56
CA SER A 39 2.76 7.32 -6.90
C SER A 39 3.93 6.33 -6.99
N SER A 40 4.61 6.07 -5.88
CA SER A 40 5.70 5.07 -5.81
C SER A 40 5.22 3.66 -5.45
N ASN A 41 3.98 3.51 -5.00
CA ASN A 41 3.41 2.24 -4.58
C ASN A 41 2.10 1.94 -5.32
N ASN A 42 2.24 1.37 -6.51
CA ASN A 42 1.12 1.00 -7.36
C ASN A 42 0.21 -0.10 -6.76
N VAL A 43 0.65 -0.79 -5.71
CA VAL A 43 -0.22 -1.72 -4.96
C VAL A 43 -1.34 -0.96 -4.25
N ILE A 44 -1.04 0.22 -3.70
CA ILE A 44 -2.07 1.07 -3.07
C ILE A 44 -3.06 1.58 -4.13
N ASP A 45 -2.56 2.04 -5.27
CA ASP A 45 -3.40 2.50 -6.38
C ASP A 45 -4.30 1.36 -6.90
N PHE A 46 -3.77 0.14 -6.98
CA PHE A 46 -4.56 -1.05 -7.30
C PHE A 46 -5.66 -1.31 -6.28
N MET A 47 -5.35 -1.22 -4.98
CA MET A 47 -6.33 -1.44 -3.90
C MET A 47 -7.43 -0.37 -3.86
N GLU A 48 -7.17 0.82 -4.37
CA GLU A 48 -8.14 1.91 -4.51
C GLU A 48 -8.84 1.92 -5.88
N SER A 49 -8.44 1.04 -6.82
CA SER A 49 -9.06 0.92 -8.13
C SER A 49 -10.40 0.18 -8.06
N GLU A 50 -11.32 0.59 -8.90
CA GLU A 50 -12.63 -0.06 -9.03
C GLU A 50 -12.65 -0.98 -10.27
N GLY A 51 -13.49 -2.02 -10.22
CA GLY A 51 -13.77 -2.87 -11.38
C GLY A 51 -13.01 -4.18 -11.45
N TYR A 52 -11.94 -4.38 -10.70
CA TYR A 52 -11.16 -5.63 -10.69
C TYR A 52 -11.55 -6.57 -9.56
N PHE A 53 -11.92 -6.02 -8.42
CA PHE A 53 -12.36 -6.76 -7.25
C PHE A 53 -13.29 -5.89 -6.38
N ARG A 54 -13.94 -6.52 -5.42
CA ARG A 54 -14.81 -5.86 -4.45
C ARG A 54 -14.48 -6.33 -3.04
N PHE A 55 -14.57 -5.43 -2.08
CA PHE A 55 -14.48 -5.80 -0.66
C PHE A 55 -15.79 -6.44 -0.20
N LYS A 56 -15.71 -7.70 0.24
CA LYS A 56 -16.86 -8.47 0.73
C LYS A 56 -16.38 -9.48 1.78
N ALA A 57 -16.85 -9.33 3.00
CA ALA A 57 -16.39 -10.10 4.16
C ALA A 57 -16.52 -11.62 4.02
N ASP A 58 -17.51 -12.10 3.25
CA ASP A 58 -17.80 -13.52 3.11
C ASP A 58 -17.01 -14.22 1.98
N CYS A 59 -16.20 -13.46 1.25
CA CYS A 59 -15.44 -14.00 0.13
C CYS A 59 -13.96 -14.13 0.48
N SER A 60 -13.29 -15.06 -0.17
CA SER A 60 -11.86 -15.28 -0.03
C SER A 60 -11.22 -15.50 -1.40
N ILE A 61 -9.99 -15.04 -1.53
CA ILE A 61 -9.22 -15.18 -2.77
C ILE A 61 -7.84 -15.76 -2.45
N SER A 62 -7.33 -16.62 -3.33
CA SER A 62 -5.95 -17.11 -3.18
C SER A 62 -4.94 -16.00 -3.48
N SER A 63 -3.80 -16.00 -2.79
CA SER A 63 -2.73 -15.02 -3.04
C SER A 63 -2.23 -15.02 -4.49
N LYS A 64 -2.24 -16.18 -5.13
CA LYS A 64 -1.84 -16.32 -6.54
C LYS A 64 -2.84 -15.63 -7.46
N GLU A 65 -4.11 -15.96 -7.30
CA GLU A 65 -5.18 -15.39 -8.11
C GLU A 65 -5.28 -13.87 -7.96
N PHE A 66 -5.15 -13.37 -6.73
CA PHE A 66 -5.14 -11.93 -6.48
C PHE A 66 -3.93 -11.23 -7.10
N TYR A 67 -2.76 -11.87 -7.08
CA TYR A 67 -1.58 -11.36 -7.75
C TYR A 67 -1.71 -11.37 -9.28
N ASP A 68 -2.37 -12.36 -9.85
CA ASP A 68 -2.63 -12.42 -11.30
C ASP A 68 -3.58 -11.29 -11.74
N ILE A 69 -4.62 -10.98 -10.95
CA ILE A 69 -5.50 -9.82 -11.17
C ILE A 69 -4.70 -8.51 -11.08
N TYR A 70 -3.82 -8.38 -10.09
CA TYR A 70 -2.93 -7.22 -9.96
C TYR A 70 -2.01 -7.04 -11.17
N LYS A 71 -1.45 -8.13 -11.72
CA LYS A 71 -0.65 -8.06 -12.96
C LYS A 71 -1.47 -7.55 -14.13
N GLN A 72 -2.67 -8.05 -14.31
CA GLN A 72 -3.56 -7.59 -15.36
C GLN A 72 -3.87 -6.11 -15.22
N TRP A 73 -4.15 -5.64 -14.00
CA TRP A 73 -4.33 -4.21 -13.74
C TRP A 73 -3.07 -3.40 -14.08
N CYS A 74 -1.87 -3.90 -13.78
CA CYS A 74 -0.63 -3.24 -14.14
C CYS A 74 -0.41 -3.15 -15.66
N GLU A 75 -0.78 -4.19 -16.40
CA GLU A 75 -0.71 -4.19 -17.87
C GLU A 75 -1.70 -3.17 -18.46
N ASP A 76 -2.92 -3.14 -17.97
CA ASP A 76 -3.97 -2.20 -18.42
C ASP A 76 -3.60 -0.73 -18.14
N ASN A 77 -2.87 -0.46 -17.06
CA ASN A 77 -2.44 0.87 -16.65
C ASN A 77 -0.98 1.21 -17.04
N ALA A 78 -0.32 0.36 -17.82
CA ALA A 78 1.08 0.52 -18.25
C ALA A 78 2.06 0.71 -17.07
N CYS A 79 1.82 0.02 -15.95
CA CYS A 79 2.64 0.06 -14.74
C CYS A 79 3.50 -1.21 -14.62
N HIS A 80 4.63 -1.09 -13.93
CA HIS A 80 5.43 -2.26 -13.60
C HIS A 80 4.88 -2.98 -12.38
N SER A 81 4.62 -4.28 -12.50
CA SER A 81 4.22 -5.11 -11.36
C SER A 81 5.38 -5.35 -10.40
N VAL A 82 5.11 -5.24 -9.10
CA VAL A 82 6.10 -5.66 -8.08
C VAL A 82 6.10 -7.19 -7.94
N SER A 83 7.11 -7.75 -7.28
CA SER A 83 7.15 -9.19 -7.03
C SER A 83 5.99 -9.66 -6.15
N ALA A 84 5.57 -10.91 -6.28
CA ALA A 84 4.50 -11.51 -5.48
C ALA A 84 4.77 -11.43 -3.97
N ILE A 85 6.03 -11.55 -3.56
CA ILE A 85 6.44 -11.44 -2.16
C ILE A 85 6.20 -10.02 -1.65
N ARG A 86 6.63 -9.02 -2.40
CA ARG A 86 6.44 -7.61 -2.05
C ARG A 86 4.96 -7.23 -2.05
N PHE A 87 4.20 -7.66 -3.04
CA PHE A 87 2.75 -7.47 -3.10
C PHE A 87 2.05 -8.01 -1.86
N SER A 88 2.34 -9.24 -1.45
CA SER A 88 1.77 -9.85 -0.25
C SER A 88 2.21 -9.13 1.03
N ALA A 89 3.45 -8.62 1.09
CA ALA A 89 3.93 -7.86 2.23
C ALA A 89 3.22 -6.50 2.37
N GLU A 90 3.03 -5.79 1.26
CA GLU A 90 2.28 -4.52 1.22
C GLU A 90 0.82 -4.69 1.64
N LEU A 91 0.17 -5.76 1.20
CA LEU A 91 -1.20 -6.08 1.61
C LEU A 91 -1.30 -6.35 3.12
N ARG A 92 -0.33 -7.07 3.69
CA ARG A 92 -0.29 -7.34 5.14
C ARG A 92 0.00 -6.10 5.98
N GLN A 93 0.79 -5.16 5.47
CA GLN A 93 1.03 -3.88 6.15
C GLN A 93 -0.23 -3.01 6.19
N ASN A 94 -1.08 -3.14 5.20
CA ASN A 94 -2.31 -2.37 5.04
C ASN A 94 -3.59 -3.19 5.36
N ASP A 95 -3.46 -4.35 5.98
CA ASP A 95 -4.57 -5.26 6.30
C ASP A 95 -5.69 -4.57 7.08
N ARG A 96 -5.32 -3.77 8.08
CA ARG A 96 -6.27 -3.01 8.90
C ARG A 96 -7.00 -1.92 8.13
N ARG A 97 -6.33 -1.30 7.15
CA ARG A 97 -6.92 -0.24 6.33
C ARG A 97 -8.02 -0.76 5.42
N TYR A 98 -7.85 -1.96 4.91
CA TYR A 98 -8.78 -2.58 3.96
C TYR A 98 -9.63 -3.71 4.57
N ASN A 99 -9.56 -3.93 5.89
CA ASN A 99 -10.22 -5.03 6.58
C ASN A 99 -9.95 -6.40 5.94
N LEU A 100 -8.70 -6.63 5.58
CA LEU A 100 -8.24 -7.89 5.00
C LEU A 100 -7.72 -8.80 6.10
N GLU A 101 -8.00 -10.07 6.00
CA GLU A 101 -7.43 -11.10 6.85
C GLU A 101 -6.58 -12.05 6.02
N ALA A 102 -5.26 -12.05 6.30
CA ALA A 102 -4.36 -13.01 5.67
C ALA A 102 -4.53 -14.37 6.32
N THR A 103 -4.91 -15.37 5.55
CA THR A 103 -5.13 -16.73 6.02
C THR A 103 -4.37 -17.76 5.18
N ASN A 104 -3.99 -18.85 5.83
CA ASN A 104 -3.39 -20.01 5.15
C ASN A 104 -4.42 -21.11 4.88
N ASN A 105 -5.69 -20.87 5.13
CA ASN A 105 -6.74 -21.87 5.20
C ASN A 105 -7.82 -21.68 4.12
N ILE A 106 -7.47 -21.22 2.95
CA ILE A 106 -8.42 -21.15 1.83
C ILE A 106 -8.45 -22.49 1.14
N TYR A 107 -9.65 -23.06 0.99
CA TYR A 107 -9.88 -24.29 0.29
C TYR A 107 -10.35 -24.01 -1.14
N LEU A 108 -9.54 -24.42 -2.12
CA LEU A 108 -9.95 -24.38 -3.53
C LEU A 108 -10.95 -25.50 -3.83
N PRO A 109 -11.80 -25.33 -4.89
CA PRO A 109 -12.60 -26.43 -5.42
C PRO A 109 -11.66 -27.59 -5.80
N GLY A 110 -11.72 -28.67 -5.04
CA GLY A 110 -10.77 -29.80 -5.12
C GLY A 110 -10.04 -30.11 -3.82
N GLY A 111 -10.35 -29.40 -2.72
CA GLY A 111 -9.83 -29.70 -1.37
C GLY A 111 -8.39 -29.27 -1.10
N ARG A 112 -7.74 -28.61 -2.04
CA ARG A 112 -6.37 -28.12 -1.86
C ARG A 112 -6.35 -26.83 -1.01
N ARG A 113 -5.54 -26.85 0.05
CA ARG A 113 -5.35 -25.73 0.95
C ARG A 113 -4.32 -24.76 0.39
N VAL A 114 -4.65 -23.48 0.31
CA VAL A 114 -3.78 -22.43 -0.21
C VAL A 114 -3.77 -21.20 0.71
N ARG A 115 -2.74 -20.39 0.57
CA ARG A 115 -2.64 -19.09 1.22
C ARG A 115 -3.45 -18.06 0.44
N GLY A 116 -4.07 -17.12 1.15
CA GLY A 116 -4.78 -16.02 0.51
C GLY A 116 -5.32 -15.01 1.51
N PHE A 117 -6.29 -14.25 1.05
CA PHE A 117 -6.91 -13.18 1.82
C PHE A 117 -8.42 -13.39 1.88
N VAL A 118 -8.99 -13.13 3.06
CA VAL A 118 -10.44 -13.06 3.27
C VAL A 118 -10.86 -11.60 3.19
N GLY A 119 -12.03 -11.33 2.66
CA GLY A 119 -12.59 -9.99 2.52
C GLY A 119 -12.55 -9.43 1.10
N ILE A 120 -12.22 -10.26 0.09
CA ILE A 120 -12.13 -9.85 -1.30
C ILE A 120 -12.93 -10.82 -2.20
N GLU A 121 -13.77 -10.25 -3.06
CA GLU A 121 -14.46 -10.95 -4.14
C GLU A 121 -13.84 -10.53 -5.49
N PRO A 122 -13.27 -11.45 -6.27
CA PRO A 122 -12.77 -11.12 -7.60
C PRO A 122 -13.93 -10.81 -8.55
N LEU A 123 -13.82 -9.72 -9.30
CA LEU A 123 -14.77 -9.36 -10.36
C LEU A 123 -14.26 -9.76 -11.75
N VAL A 124 -12.95 -9.86 -11.88
CA VAL A 124 -12.25 -10.28 -13.10
C VAL A 124 -11.55 -11.60 -12.81
N HIS A 125 -11.82 -12.59 -13.64
CA HIS A 125 -11.03 -13.82 -13.64
C HIS A 125 -9.91 -13.66 -14.66
N PRO A 126 -8.62 -13.70 -14.23
CA PRO A 126 -7.53 -13.69 -15.18
C PRO A 126 -7.68 -14.89 -16.13
N CYS A 127 -7.61 -14.63 -17.42
CA CYS A 127 -7.57 -15.69 -18.42
C CYS A 127 -6.40 -16.65 -18.11
N PRO A 128 -6.64 -17.95 -18.15
CA PRO A 128 -5.58 -18.93 -17.89
C PRO A 128 -4.45 -18.85 -18.93
#